data_616087f2c0f9facfd7a4fa3915a30305
#
_entry.id   616087f2c0f9facfd7a4fa3915a30305
#
_cell.length_a   1.000
_cell.length_b   1.000
_cell.length_c   1.000
_cell.angle_alpha   90.00
_cell.angle_beta   90.00
_cell.angle_gamma   90.00
#
_symmetry.space_group_name_H-M   'P 1'
#
loop_
_entity.id
_entity.type
_entity.pdbx_description
1 polymer ?
#
loop_
_entity_poly.entity_id
_entity_poly.type
_entity_poly.pdbx_seq_one_letter_code
_entity_poly.pdbx_strand_id
1 'polypeptide(L)'
;MRGWAKLVLVVLALGVLYWPGIQYHWEMANNPYFVPFDAAHVIPPFFKFDPNDPIPTNFVKEYYLNALSPLLYKWLIEISAELGDVRHFQLGMMYLAYAVFIGILGRLGWLLGGAALSFAVMALTITAWIFIGLGFLGATPRMYAYPVIALILYALIRDRPHLLVVTVIVSGMLYPIVATIGGLCLATWMLLKPLSARGSVSHWRWSRRLATVAVTGFLTLAGLLPMWLDSQPYGRRVNATDIALYPEAGPDGNYRAYDQLPYKLFSNEWAIYFVGPMYSHGDPIAPWVNVHKKLDSMTLLFALALMGLIVLVVICAGIRAVFKKDSNGAVVRLIGFFAVCVVLHVIAWLGAPYLYIPTRFFMYSLPFLITLIFPWSLYILLGRVPRLHSSAKLKALSFLGIVSVYLMAFGGRGNVEFAASPEQQLSQPLADAITALPKDILIAGWPAAEIRNVEYVTRRNVFLTAATHHVLHLTYMKAMRVRMDALFEAYLSTDAAPLYRLKQEFGVTHLLVETRDFTDPKHPPEYFAPWRARIGPRLAEIKGKEYLMNRSLQEKAAVYNKNGFILLDLAKLP
;
A
#
# COMPACT_ATOMS: atom_id res chain seq x y z
N MET A 1 1.69 38.37 -10.69
CA MET A 1 1.81 38.30 -9.22
C MET A 1 0.56 37.78 -8.49
N ARG A 2 -0.68 38.21 -8.86
CA ARG A 2 -1.91 37.79 -8.12
C ARG A 2 -2.18 36.27 -8.07
N GLY A 3 -1.75 35.46 -9.05
CA GLY A 3 -1.97 34.02 -9.06
C GLY A 3 -1.08 33.25 -8.07
N TRP A 4 0.18 33.63 -7.95
CA TRP A 4 1.13 33.01 -7.03
C TRP A 4 0.79 33.28 -5.56
N ALA A 5 0.34 34.51 -5.24
CA ALA A 5 -0.10 34.85 -3.89
C ALA A 5 -1.28 33.97 -3.43
N LYS A 6 -2.24 33.69 -4.33
CA LYS A 6 -3.35 32.80 -4.03
C LYS A 6 -2.92 31.36 -3.81
N LEU A 7 -1.97 30.85 -4.61
CA LEU A 7 -1.41 29.51 -4.43
C LEU A 7 -0.68 29.40 -3.09
N VAL A 8 0.13 30.38 -2.75
CA VAL A 8 0.84 30.43 -1.45
C VAL A 8 -0.16 30.41 -0.29
N LEU A 9 -1.23 31.23 -0.36
CA LEU A 9 -2.27 31.22 0.67
C LEU A 9 -2.97 29.87 0.80
N VAL A 10 -3.22 29.17 -0.30
CA VAL A 10 -3.81 27.82 -0.28
C VAL A 10 -2.86 26.83 0.39
N VAL A 11 -1.57 26.88 0.05
CA VAL A 11 -0.57 25.99 0.65
C VAL A 11 -0.40 26.27 2.15
N LEU A 12 -0.37 27.54 2.55
CA LEU A 12 -0.30 27.93 3.96
C LEU A 12 -1.55 27.49 4.73
N ALA A 13 -2.75 27.70 4.18
CA ALA A 13 -3.99 27.27 4.81
C ALA A 13 -4.04 25.74 5.00
N LEU A 14 -3.59 24.96 4.00
CA LEU A 14 -3.46 23.52 4.11
C LEU A 14 -2.39 23.12 5.13
N GLY A 15 -1.24 23.81 5.14
CA GLY A 15 -0.17 23.57 6.11
C GLY A 15 -0.65 23.76 7.56
N VAL A 16 -1.41 24.85 7.82
CA VAL A 16 -1.99 25.10 9.14
C VAL A 16 -3.03 24.03 9.50
N LEU A 17 -3.91 23.66 8.56
CA LEU A 17 -4.95 22.68 8.79
C LEU A 17 -4.39 21.29 9.14
N TYR A 18 -3.27 20.91 8.53
CA TYR A 18 -2.66 19.59 8.69
C TYR A 18 -1.40 19.58 9.55
N TRP A 19 -1.04 20.72 10.15
CA TRP A 19 0.15 20.82 10.99
C TRP A 19 0.23 19.76 12.09
N PRO A 20 -0.84 19.48 12.86
CA PRO A 20 -0.78 18.44 13.87
C PRO A 20 -0.46 17.05 13.32
N GLY A 21 -1.02 16.71 12.16
CA GLY A 21 -0.72 15.46 11.48
C GLY A 21 0.72 15.39 10.96
N ILE A 22 1.23 16.47 10.40
CA ILE A 22 2.62 16.59 9.93
C ILE A 22 3.58 16.44 11.11
N GLN A 23 3.31 17.14 12.21
CA GLN A 23 4.13 17.08 13.43
C GLN A 23 4.17 15.66 13.99
N TYR A 24 3.01 15.02 14.18
CA TYR A 24 2.92 13.66 14.68
C TYR A 24 3.68 12.67 13.79
N HIS A 25 3.48 12.75 12.47
CA HIS A 25 4.20 11.89 11.54
C HIS A 25 5.71 12.13 11.58
N TRP A 26 6.15 13.39 11.72
CA TRP A 26 7.55 13.73 11.89
C TRP A 26 8.16 13.14 13.17
N GLU A 27 7.44 13.22 14.29
CA GLU A 27 7.85 12.63 15.56
C GLU A 27 7.96 11.10 15.44
N MET A 28 6.99 10.45 14.82
CA MET A 28 7.03 9.00 14.59
C MET A 28 8.16 8.60 13.64
N ALA A 29 8.35 9.34 12.56
CA ALA A 29 9.40 9.07 11.57
C ALA A 29 10.82 9.20 12.16
N ASN A 30 10.99 10.04 13.19
CA ASN A 30 12.26 10.19 13.91
C ASN A 30 12.40 9.20 15.10
N ASN A 31 11.37 8.43 15.42
CA ASN A 31 11.49 7.37 16.42
C ASN A 31 12.27 6.19 15.82
N PRO A 32 13.46 5.83 16.34
CA PRO A 32 14.30 4.76 15.77
C PRO A 32 13.66 3.37 15.88
N TYR A 33 12.65 3.21 16.76
CA TYR A 33 11.95 1.95 16.99
C TYR A 33 10.65 1.83 16.18
N PHE A 34 10.28 2.87 15.46
CA PHE A 34 9.08 2.89 14.61
C PHE A 34 9.36 2.28 13.24
N VAL A 35 8.42 1.48 12.75
CA VAL A 35 8.50 0.80 11.45
C VAL A 35 7.32 1.22 10.58
N PRO A 36 7.53 1.99 9.52
CA PRO A 36 6.44 2.42 8.65
C PRO A 36 5.88 1.22 7.87
N PHE A 37 4.72 0.73 8.24
CA PHE A 37 3.93 -0.31 7.54
C PHE A 37 4.78 -1.39 6.82
N ASP A 38 4.71 -1.46 5.48
CA ASP A 38 5.42 -2.48 4.67
C ASP A 38 6.95 -2.26 4.60
N ALA A 39 7.48 -1.18 5.18
CA ALA A 39 8.92 -0.95 5.20
C ALA A 39 9.68 -2.07 5.91
N ALA A 40 9.03 -2.72 6.90
CA ALA A 40 9.60 -3.82 7.67
C ALA A 40 10.24 -4.93 6.82
N HIS A 41 9.72 -5.18 5.62
CA HIS A 41 10.19 -6.28 4.76
C HIS A 41 10.67 -5.83 3.38
N VAL A 42 10.28 -4.62 2.94
CA VAL A 42 10.68 -4.11 1.63
C VAL A 42 12.05 -3.41 1.68
N ILE A 43 12.38 -2.76 2.78
CA ILE A 43 13.60 -1.95 2.92
C ILE A 43 14.82 -2.74 3.40
N PRO A 44 14.74 -3.67 4.36
CA PRO A 44 15.91 -4.40 4.84
C PRO A 44 16.76 -5.08 3.76
N PRO A 45 16.19 -5.57 2.64
CA PRO A 45 16.99 -6.09 1.54
C PRO A 45 18.05 -5.11 0.99
N PHE A 46 17.80 -3.81 1.10
CA PHE A 46 18.71 -2.76 0.59
C PHE A 46 19.80 -2.36 1.59
N PHE A 47 19.73 -2.79 2.84
CA PHE A 47 20.79 -2.50 3.83
C PHE A 47 22.15 -3.11 3.46
N LYS A 48 22.19 -4.08 2.55
CA LYS A 48 23.45 -4.60 2.03
C LYS A 48 24.29 -3.57 1.26
N PHE A 49 23.65 -2.53 0.75
CA PHE A 49 24.31 -1.46 -0.01
C PHE A 49 24.77 -0.29 0.86
N ASP A 50 24.46 -0.29 2.17
CA ASP A 50 24.92 0.72 3.11
C ASP A 50 26.44 0.57 3.32
N PRO A 51 27.28 1.54 2.90
CA PRO A 51 28.74 1.41 2.97
C PRO A 51 29.27 1.44 4.41
N ASN A 52 28.51 2.03 5.34
CA ASN A 52 28.90 2.20 6.74
C ASN A 52 28.44 1.02 7.61
N ASP A 53 27.36 0.37 7.23
CA ASP A 53 26.74 -0.69 8.03
C ASP A 53 26.08 -1.78 7.15
N PRO A 54 26.83 -2.45 6.26
CA PRO A 54 26.27 -3.46 5.37
C PRO A 54 25.81 -4.68 6.16
N ILE A 55 24.65 -5.22 5.75
CA ILE A 55 24.09 -6.44 6.33
C ILE A 55 24.14 -7.56 5.28
N PRO A 56 24.63 -8.76 5.62
CA PRO A 56 24.62 -9.88 4.71
C PRO A 56 23.24 -10.16 4.13
N THR A 57 23.18 -10.50 2.86
CA THR A 57 21.95 -10.98 2.23
C THR A 57 21.59 -12.36 2.74
N ASN A 58 20.31 -12.70 2.66
CA ASN A 58 19.81 -14.04 2.86
C ASN A 58 18.80 -14.38 1.74
N PHE A 59 18.37 -15.63 1.68
CA PHE A 59 17.43 -16.10 0.67
C PHE A 59 16.16 -15.24 0.55
N VAL A 60 15.64 -14.76 1.68
CA VAL A 60 14.42 -13.92 1.72
C VAL A 60 14.69 -12.53 1.15
N LYS A 61 15.79 -11.89 1.53
CA LYS A 61 16.20 -10.57 1.03
C LYS A 61 16.46 -10.59 -0.47
N GLU A 62 17.16 -11.60 -0.95
CA GLU A 62 17.44 -11.77 -2.38
C GLU A 62 16.16 -11.92 -3.21
N TYR A 63 15.16 -12.62 -2.68
CA TYR A 63 13.86 -12.69 -3.33
C TYR A 63 13.20 -11.32 -3.49
N TYR A 64 13.21 -10.49 -2.45
CA TYR A 64 12.65 -9.14 -2.51
C TYR A 64 13.39 -8.23 -3.49
N LEU A 65 14.72 -8.27 -3.48
CA LEU A 65 15.54 -7.48 -4.39
C LEU A 65 15.35 -7.86 -5.85
N ASN A 66 15.27 -9.15 -6.13
CA ASN A 66 15.32 -9.69 -7.47
C ASN A 66 13.93 -9.88 -8.09
N ALA A 67 12.97 -10.40 -7.32
CA ALA A 67 11.66 -10.75 -7.86
C ALA A 67 10.56 -9.70 -7.61
N LEU A 68 10.74 -8.80 -6.62
CA LEU A 68 9.68 -7.88 -6.19
C LEU A 68 10.04 -6.40 -6.34
N SER A 69 11.30 -6.06 -6.60
CA SER A 69 11.75 -4.67 -6.73
C SER A 69 11.84 -4.26 -8.20
N PRO A 70 10.97 -3.34 -8.68
CA PRO A 70 11.05 -2.80 -10.02
C PRO A 70 12.35 -2.02 -10.25
N LEU A 71 12.87 -2.03 -11.49
CA LEU A 71 14.22 -1.58 -11.83
C LEU A 71 14.57 -0.18 -11.34
N LEU A 72 13.74 0.82 -11.66
CA LEU A 72 14.03 2.21 -11.29
C LEU A 72 13.87 2.42 -9.78
N TYR A 73 12.91 1.75 -9.14
CA TYR A 73 12.79 1.77 -7.68
C TYR A 73 14.05 1.18 -7.02
N LYS A 74 14.51 0.02 -7.50
CA LYS A 74 15.73 -0.62 -7.00
C LYS A 74 16.93 0.34 -7.09
N TRP A 75 17.18 0.94 -8.24
CA TRP A 75 18.26 1.91 -8.42
C TRP A 75 18.14 3.13 -7.51
N LEU A 76 16.95 3.69 -7.35
CA LEU A 76 16.75 4.85 -6.47
C LEU A 76 17.12 4.51 -5.02
N ILE A 77 16.76 3.33 -4.53
CA ILE A 77 17.09 2.92 -3.16
C ILE A 77 18.58 2.53 -3.05
N GLU A 78 19.17 1.86 -4.03
CA GLU A 78 20.60 1.53 -4.06
C GLU A 78 21.46 2.80 -3.99
N ILE A 79 21.19 3.79 -4.87
CA ILE A 79 21.88 5.08 -4.84
C ILE A 79 21.70 5.78 -3.49
N SER A 80 20.51 5.70 -2.90
CA SER A 80 20.25 6.30 -1.60
C SER A 80 21.05 5.65 -0.48
N ALA A 81 21.22 4.32 -0.53
CA ALA A 81 22.01 3.58 0.44
C ALA A 81 23.50 3.98 0.39
N GLU A 82 24.01 4.28 -0.80
CA GLU A 82 25.38 4.79 -0.97
C GLU A 82 25.57 6.23 -0.44
N LEU A 83 24.50 7.02 -0.45
CA LEU A 83 24.53 8.42 -0.01
C LEU A 83 24.32 8.61 1.50
N GLY A 84 23.76 7.63 2.19
CA GLY A 84 23.49 7.71 3.62
C GLY A 84 22.47 6.69 4.14
N ASP A 85 21.81 7.01 5.27
CA ASP A 85 20.81 6.12 5.85
C ASP A 85 19.58 6.00 4.93
N VAL A 86 19.37 4.80 4.41
CA VAL A 86 18.24 4.43 3.54
C VAL A 86 16.89 4.85 4.14
N ARG A 87 16.71 4.79 5.46
CA ARG A 87 15.46 5.14 6.13
C ARG A 87 15.11 6.61 5.99
N HIS A 88 16.09 7.50 6.19
CA HIS A 88 15.89 8.95 6.04
C HIS A 88 15.62 9.34 4.59
N PHE A 89 16.35 8.75 3.65
CA PHE A 89 16.10 8.98 2.23
C PHE A 89 14.73 8.49 1.82
N GLN A 90 14.35 7.30 2.26
CA GLN A 90 13.04 6.70 2.02
C GLN A 90 11.90 7.62 2.48
N LEU A 91 12.00 8.18 3.68
CA LEU A 91 11.05 9.16 4.20
C LEU A 91 11.01 10.42 3.34
N GLY A 92 12.18 10.95 2.95
CA GLY A 92 12.28 12.09 2.04
C GLY A 92 11.59 11.83 0.70
N MET A 93 11.81 10.66 0.10
CA MET A 93 11.16 10.27 -1.16
C MET A 93 9.65 10.10 -1.01
N MET A 94 9.19 9.58 0.12
CA MET A 94 7.75 9.49 0.43
C MET A 94 7.10 10.88 0.47
N TYR A 95 7.69 11.83 1.20
CA TYR A 95 7.18 13.21 1.26
C TYR A 95 7.22 13.89 -0.10
N LEU A 96 8.30 13.70 -0.87
CA LEU A 96 8.41 14.25 -2.22
C LEU A 96 7.32 13.69 -3.14
N ALA A 97 7.14 12.37 -3.17
CA ALA A 97 6.12 11.72 -3.97
C ALA A 97 4.71 12.18 -3.59
N TYR A 98 4.45 12.35 -2.28
CA TYR A 98 3.18 12.87 -1.79
C TYR A 98 2.96 14.33 -2.18
N ALA A 99 3.96 15.18 -2.02
CA ALA A 99 3.89 16.59 -2.43
C ALA A 99 3.64 16.73 -3.95
N VAL A 100 4.33 15.94 -4.77
CA VAL A 100 4.11 15.88 -6.22
C VAL A 100 2.68 15.44 -6.53
N PHE A 101 2.18 14.41 -5.86
CA PHE A 101 0.81 13.93 -6.01
C PHE A 101 -0.23 15.03 -5.73
N ILE A 102 -0.13 15.68 -4.56
CA ILE A 102 -1.02 16.77 -4.16
C ILE A 102 -0.91 17.94 -5.16
N GLY A 103 0.31 18.28 -5.59
CA GLY A 103 0.57 19.33 -6.58
C GLY A 103 -0.11 19.07 -7.94
N ILE A 104 -0.04 17.84 -8.44
CA ILE A 104 -0.69 17.44 -9.70
C ILE A 104 -2.22 17.54 -9.57
N LEU A 105 -2.79 17.04 -8.47
CA LEU A 105 -4.23 17.11 -8.22
C LEU A 105 -4.70 18.55 -8.01
N GLY A 106 -3.96 19.36 -7.27
CA GLY A 106 -4.21 20.78 -7.14
C GLY A 106 -4.22 21.50 -8.49
N ARG A 107 -3.24 21.17 -9.36
CA ARG A 107 -3.19 21.70 -10.73
C ARG A 107 -4.38 21.25 -11.57
N LEU A 108 -4.82 20.00 -11.43
CA LEU A 108 -6.03 19.51 -12.10
C LEU A 108 -7.26 20.26 -11.61
N GLY A 109 -7.44 20.41 -10.30
CA GLY A 109 -8.54 21.20 -9.73
C GLY A 109 -8.54 22.63 -10.24
N TRP A 110 -7.34 23.26 -10.31
CA TRP A 110 -7.20 24.62 -10.86
C TRP A 110 -7.68 24.72 -12.31
N LEU A 111 -7.28 23.76 -13.14
CA LEU A 111 -7.64 23.74 -14.57
C LEU A 111 -9.14 23.48 -14.80
N LEU A 112 -9.77 22.72 -13.91
CA LEU A 112 -11.17 22.33 -14.03
C LEU A 112 -12.15 23.35 -13.41
N GLY A 113 -11.72 24.15 -12.43
CA GLY A 113 -12.65 25.07 -11.73
C GLY A 113 -11.97 26.20 -10.94
N GLY A 114 -10.68 26.44 -11.16
CA GLY A 114 -9.94 27.54 -10.50
C GLY A 114 -9.55 27.25 -9.06
N ALA A 115 -9.26 28.31 -8.29
CA ALA A 115 -8.68 28.21 -6.96
C ALA A 115 -9.55 27.44 -5.96
N ALA A 116 -10.86 27.65 -5.97
CA ALA A 116 -11.77 26.99 -5.05
C ALA A 116 -11.79 25.47 -5.23
N LEU A 117 -11.87 25.01 -6.49
CA LEU A 117 -11.82 23.57 -6.78
C LEU A 117 -10.42 22.99 -6.51
N SER A 118 -9.36 23.74 -6.81
CA SER A 118 -8.00 23.32 -6.48
C SER A 118 -7.82 23.07 -4.98
N PHE A 119 -8.27 24.01 -4.15
CA PHE A 119 -8.24 23.87 -2.69
C PHE A 119 -9.04 22.64 -2.23
N ALA A 120 -10.27 22.49 -2.70
CA ALA A 120 -11.14 21.38 -2.30
C ALA A 120 -10.53 20.02 -2.66
N VAL A 121 -10.01 19.89 -3.89
CA VAL A 121 -9.36 18.65 -4.34
C VAL A 121 -8.14 18.32 -3.48
N MET A 122 -7.27 19.29 -3.20
CA MET A 122 -6.11 19.07 -2.35
C MET A 122 -6.53 18.72 -0.91
N ALA A 123 -7.47 19.45 -0.32
CA ALA A 123 -7.95 19.20 1.03
C ALA A 123 -8.58 17.81 1.17
N LEU A 124 -9.47 17.42 0.26
CA LEU A 124 -10.08 16.09 0.24
C LEU A 124 -9.03 14.97 0.03
N THR A 125 -7.99 15.24 -0.76
CA THR A 125 -6.94 14.26 -1.00
C THR A 125 -6.08 14.07 0.25
N ILE A 126 -5.72 15.14 0.93
CA ILE A 126 -4.91 15.10 2.15
C ILE A 126 -5.67 14.39 3.29
N THR A 127 -6.99 14.62 3.42
CA THR A 127 -7.82 13.96 4.44
C THR A 127 -8.15 12.50 4.14
N ALA A 128 -7.99 12.05 2.89
CA ALA A 128 -8.28 10.69 2.52
C ALA A 128 -7.15 9.74 2.96
N TRP A 129 -7.31 9.07 4.10
CA TRP A 129 -6.34 8.14 4.69
C TRP A 129 -5.83 7.08 3.71
N ILE A 130 -6.67 6.68 2.75
CA ILE A 130 -6.35 5.63 1.77
C ILE A 130 -5.10 5.96 0.94
N PHE A 131 -4.83 7.22 0.69
CA PHE A 131 -3.61 7.62 -0.02
C PHE A 131 -2.39 7.46 0.87
N ILE A 132 -2.43 7.99 2.08
CA ILE A 132 -1.29 7.91 3.01
C ILE A 132 -1.12 6.48 3.49
N GLY A 133 -2.15 5.89 4.11
CA GLY A 133 -2.08 4.60 4.78
C GLY A 133 -1.76 3.44 3.85
N LEU A 134 -2.42 3.35 2.69
CA LEU A 134 -2.21 2.25 1.74
C LEU A 134 -1.21 2.57 0.63
N GLY A 135 -0.94 3.85 0.36
CA GLY A 135 -0.09 4.27 -0.76
C GLY A 135 1.31 4.63 -0.35
N PHE A 136 1.45 5.68 0.46
CA PHE A 136 2.74 6.33 0.69
C PHE A 136 3.51 5.77 1.87
N LEU A 137 2.83 5.30 2.92
CA LEU A 137 3.49 4.77 4.11
C LEU A 137 4.42 3.61 3.78
N GLY A 138 5.61 3.64 4.37
CA GLY A 138 6.65 2.66 4.17
C GLY A 138 7.50 2.88 2.93
N ALA A 139 7.22 3.92 2.11
CA ALA A 139 7.96 4.31 0.91
C ALA A 139 8.33 3.12 0.00
N THR A 140 7.44 2.15 -0.08
CA THR A 140 7.55 0.98 -0.97
C THR A 140 7.27 1.38 -2.42
N PRO A 141 7.52 0.54 -3.44
CA PRO A 141 7.20 0.86 -4.84
C PRO A 141 5.77 1.38 -5.03
N ARG A 142 4.85 1.01 -4.14
CA ARG A 142 3.44 1.42 -4.13
C ARG A 142 3.26 2.94 -3.98
N MET A 143 4.20 3.64 -3.35
CA MET A 143 4.12 5.10 -3.18
C MET A 143 4.04 5.87 -4.50
N TYR A 144 4.55 5.28 -5.59
CA TYR A 144 4.49 5.88 -6.92
C TYR A 144 3.14 5.70 -7.62
N ALA A 145 2.27 4.81 -7.12
CA ALA A 145 1.00 4.51 -7.77
C ALA A 145 0.12 5.75 -7.94
N TYR A 146 -0.13 6.48 -6.87
CA TYR A 146 -1.03 7.63 -6.92
C TYR A 146 -0.48 8.83 -7.70
N PRO A 147 0.79 9.23 -7.55
CA PRO A 147 1.38 10.26 -8.40
C PRO A 147 1.30 9.91 -9.90
N VAL A 148 1.57 8.66 -10.25
CA VAL A 148 1.49 8.19 -11.65
C VAL A 148 0.05 8.20 -12.16
N ILE A 149 -0.91 7.72 -11.39
CA ILE A 149 -2.34 7.81 -11.75
C ILE A 149 -2.76 9.27 -11.92
N ALA A 150 -2.34 10.16 -11.04
CA ALA A 150 -2.62 11.59 -11.20
C ALA A 150 -2.03 12.17 -12.48
N LEU A 151 -0.82 11.74 -12.88
CA LEU A 151 -0.21 12.10 -14.17
C LEU A 151 -1.00 11.52 -15.35
N ILE A 152 -1.46 10.27 -15.27
CA ILE A 152 -2.32 9.66 -16.29
C ILE A 152 -3.60 10.50 -16.46
N LEU A 153 -4.28 10.80 -15.36
CA LEU A 153 -5.50 11.64 -15.37
C LEU A 153 -5.21 13.03 -15.94
N TYR A 154 -4.08 13.64 -15.55
CA TYR A 154 -3.65 14.92 -16.10
C TYR A 154 -3.42 14.85 -17.62
N ALA A 155 -2.73 13.82 -18.09
CA ALA A 155 -2.47 13.62 -19.51
C ALA A 155 -3.78 13.42 -20.32
N LEU A 156 -4.72 12.63 -19.77
CA LEU A 156 -6.04 12.39 -20.38
C LEU A 156 -6.89 13.67 -20.43
N ILE A 157 -6.96 14.42 -19.34
CA ILE A 157 -7.75 15.66 -19.25
C ILE A 157 -7.16 16.75 -20.15
N ARG A 158 -5.83 16.90 -20.17
CA ARG A 158 -5.11 17.93 -20.93
C ARG A 158 -4.81 17.56 -22.37
N ASP A 159 -5.25 16.40 -22.80
CA ASP A 159 -5.01 15.91 -24.16
C ASP A 159 -3.51 15.88 -24.52
N ARG A 160 -2.70 15.24 -23.64
CA ARG A 160 -1.24 15.16 -23.75
C ARG A 160 -0.77 13.71 -23.95
N PRO A 161 -0.91 13.14 -25.17
CA PRO A 161 -0.57 11.74 -25.44
C PRO A 161 0.92 11.43 -25.18
N HIS A 162 1.84 12.34 -25.49
CA HIS A 162 3.28 12.13 -25.23
C HIS A 162 3.59 12.03 -23.74
N LEU A 163 2.93 12.83 -22.89
CA LEU A 163 3.07 12.71 -21.43
C LEU A 163 2.58 11.35 -20.96
N LEU A 164 1.46 10.86 -21.51
CA LEU A 164 0.96 9.53 -21.15
C LEU A 164 1.94 8.42 -21.54
N VAL A 165 2.53 8.51 -22.75
CA VAL A 165 3.58 7.57 -23.20
C VAL A 165 4.74 7.51 -22.22
N VAL A 166 5.32 8.66 -21.86
CA VAL A 166 6.45 8.72 -20.89
C VAL A 166 6.02 8.18 -19.54
N THR A 167 4.83 8.56 -19.07
CA THR A 167 4.28 8.10 -17.77
C THR A 167 4.14 6.58 -17.75
N VAL A 168 3.67 5.95 -18.82
CA VAL A 168 3.52 4.49 -18.92
C VAL A 168 4.88 3.79 -18.86
N ILE A 169 5.85 4.26 -19.66
CA ILE A 169 7.19 3.65 -19.69
C ILE A 169 7.86 3.73 -18.31
N VAL A 170 7.88 4.92 -17.72
CA VAL A 170 8.50 5.15 -16.39
C VAL A 170 7.79 4.36 -15.30
N SER A 171 6.45 4.27 -15.36
CA SER A 171 5.69 3.52 -14.36
C SER A 171 5.97 2.01 -14.42
N GLY A 172 6.30 1.45 -15.60
CA GLY A 172 6.74 0.07 -15.72
C GLY A 172 7.96 -0.25 -14.85
N MET A 173 8.88 0.72 -14.76
CA MET A 173 10.11 0.60 -13.96
C MET A 173 9.93 0.98 -12.48
N LEU A 174 8.84 1.69 -12.11
CA LEU A 174 8.57 2.10 -10.73
C LEU A 174 7.53 1.21 -10.06
N TYR A 175 6.40 0.97 -10.74
CA TYR A 175 5.30 0.18 -10.23
C TYR A 175 4.44 -0.43 -11.37
N PRO A 176 4.69 -1.65 -11.80
CA PRO A 176 4.14 -2.27 -13.01
C PRO A 176 2.61 -2.28 -13.12
N ILE A 177 1.89 -2.40 -11.99
CA ILE A 177 0.42 -2.43 -11.97
C ILE A 177 -0.16 -1.15 -12.58
N VAL A 178 0.42 0.00 -12.27
CA VAL A 178 -0.06 1.28 -12.81
C VAL A 178 0.34 1.45 -14.27
N ALA A 179 1.46 0.88 -14.69
CA ALA A 179 1.84 0.81 -16.10
C ALA A 179 0.78 0.06 -16.94
N THR A 180 0.21 -1.01 -16.38
CA THR A 180 -0.87 -1.76 -17.04
C THR A 180 -2.12 -0.87 -17.21
N ILE A 181 -2.51 -0.11 -16.17
CA ILE A 181 -3.63 0.84 -16.26
C ILE A 181 -3.33 1.90 -17.34
N GLY A 182 -2.18 2.57 -17.24
CA GLY A 182 -1.78 3.63 -18.18
C GLY A 182 -1.63 3.13 -19.61
N GLY A 183 -1.03 1.95 -19.80
CA GLY A 183 -0.84 1.32 -21.10
C GLY A 183 -2.16 0.98 -21.78
N LEU A 184 -3.12 0.42 -21.05
CA LEU A 184 -4.45 0.13 -21.59
C LEU A 184 -5.25 1.43 -21.84
N CYS A 185 -5.10 2.46 -20.99
CA CYS A 185 -5.67 3.78 -21.27
C CYS A 185 -5.08 4.40 -22.54
N LEU A 186 -3.77 4.28 -22.76
CA LEU A 186 -3.12 4.75 -23.98
C LEU A 186 -3.65 3.98 -25.20
N ALA A 187 -3.68 2.65 -25.13
CA ALA A 187 -4.15 1.79 -26.22
C ALA A 187 -5.61 2.10 -26.59
N THR A 188 -6.49 2.17 -25.59
CA THR A 188 -7.92 2.49 -25.83
C THR A 188 -8.09 3.90 -26.39
N TRP A 189 -7.34 4.89 -25.88
CA TRP A 189 -7.39 6.26 -26.43
C TRP A 189 -6.92 6.32 -27.88
N MET A 190 -5.84 5.62 -28.23
CA MET A 190 -5.30 5.63 -29.60
C MET A 190 -6.14 4.84 -30.59
N LEU A 191 -6.67 3.68 -30.17
CA LEU A 191 -7.25 2.71 -31.09
C LEU A 191 -8.79 2.75 -31.16
N LEU A 192 -9.47 3.18 -30.07
CA LEU A 192 -10.92 3.24 -30.08
C LEU A 192 -11.43 4.58 -30.63
N LYS A 193 -12.23 4.51 -31.70
CA LYS A 193 -12.80 5.68 -32.37
C LYS A 193 -13.53 6.67 -31.44
N PRO A 194 -14.37 6.25 -30.48
CA PRO A 194 -15.05 7.19 -29.58
C PRO A 194 -14.09 8.05 -28.75
N LEU A 195 -12.93 7.50 -28.36
CA LEU A 195 -11.92 8.17 -27.54
C LEU A 195 -10.93 8.99 -28.37
N SER A 196 -10.63 8.55 -29.60
CA SER A 196 -9.67 9.19 -30.48
C SER A 196 -10.27 10.21 -31.48
N ALA A 197 -11.60 10.26 -31.56
CA ALA A 197 -12.27 11.14 -32.54
C ALA A 197 -12.14 12.64 -32.21
N ARG A 198 -11.78 12.99 -30.98
CA ARG A 198 -11.64 14.37 -30.50
C ARG A 198 -10.24 14.59 -29.92
N GLY A 199 -9.78 15.82 -30.01
CA GLY A 199 -8.50 16.22 -29.41
C GLY A 199 -7.28 15.95 -30.32
N SER A 200 -6.09 15.93 -29.70
CA SER A 200 -4.79 15.95 -30.40
C SER A 200 -4.50 14.72 -31.25
N VAL A 201 -5.09 13.58 -30.94
CA VAL A 201 -4.86 12.33 -31.70
C VAL A 201 -5.86 12.12 -32.86
N SER A 202 -6.87 12.97 -32.99
CA SER A 202 -7.93 12.80 -33.98
C SER A 202 -7.40 12.80 -35.43
N HIS A 203 -6.38 13.61 -35.69
CA HIS A 203 -5.72 13.75 -37.01
C HIS A 203 -4.52 12.81 -37.20
N TRP A 204 -4.16 11.98 -36.21
CA TRP A 204 -3.06 11.03 -36.37
C TRP A 204 -3.46 9.88 -37.31
N ARG A 205 -2.56 9.54 -38.24
CA ARG A 205 -2.71 8.35 -39.09
C ARG A 205 -2.76 7.09 -38.22
N TRP A 206 -3.50 6.08 -38.64
CA TRP A 206 -3.65 4.82 -37.93
C TRP A 206 -2.30 4.14 -37.65
N SER A 207 -1.39 4.16 -38.63
CA SER A 207 -0.02 3.64 -38.46
C SER A 207 0.75 4.32 -37.32
N ARG A 208 0.63 5.65 -37.19
CA ARG A 208 1.27 6.40 -36.10
C ARG A 208 0.68 6.00 -34.72
N ARG A 209 -0.63 5.80 -34.65
CA ARG A 209 -1.30 5.38 -33.40
C ARG A 209 -0.84 3.98 -32.97
N LEU A 210 -0.84 3.02 -33.93
CA LEU A 210 -0.33 1.67 -33.70
C LEU A 210 1.14 1.67 -33.28
N ALA A 211 1.99 2.41 -33.99
CA ALA A 211 3.40 2.53 -33.67
C ALA A 211 3.60 3.11 -32.27
N THR A 212 2.82 4.13 -31.88
CA THR A 212 2.91 4.71 -30.52
C THR A 212 2.58 3.67 -29.44
N VAL A 213 1.51 2.90 -29.63
CA VAL A 213 1.13 1.85 -28.67
C VAL A 213 2.17 0.74 -28.62
N ALA A 214 2.64 0.27 -29.80
CA ALA A 214 3.62 -0.81 -29.90
C ALA A 214 4.97 -0.41 -29.28
N VAL A 215 5.49 0.77 -29.60
CA VAL A 215 6.76 1.26 -29.04
C VAL A 215 6.64 1.48 -27.54
N THR A 216 5.53 2.07 -27.06
CA THR A 216 5.32 2.23 -25.62
C THR A 216 5.26 0.88 -24.91
N GLY A 217 4.51 -0.08 -25.45
CA GLY A 217 4.44 -1.44 -24.91
C GLY A 217 5.81 -2.12 -24.88
N PHE A 218 6.55 -2.06 -25.99
CA PHE A 218 7.90 -2.63 -26.08
C PHE A 218 8.85 -2.03 -25.04
N LEU A 219 8.91 -0.70 -24.92
CA LEU A 219 9.79 -0.03 -23.95
C LEU A 219 9.38 -0.33 -22.49
N THR A 220 8.07 -0.43 -22.22
CA THR A 220 7.57 -0.81 -20.90
C THR A 220 7.97 -2.25 -20.56
N LEU A 221 7.81 -3.19 -21.51
CA LEU A 221 8.22 -4.59 -21.32
C LEU A 221 9.75 -4.71 -21.19
N ALA A 222 10.52 -3.95 -21.96
CA ALA A 222 11.98 -3.90 -21.82
C ALA A 222 12.40 -3.43 -20.41
N GLY A 223 11.69 -2.44 -19.85
CA GLY A 223 11.91 -1.99 -18.46
C GLY A 223 11.53 -3.02 -17.39
N LEU A 224 10.64 -3.96 -17.71
CA LEU A 224 10.24 -5.05 -16.81
C LEU A 224 11.14 -6.29 -16.95
N LEU A 225 11.87 -6.41 -18.05
CA LEU A 225 12.65 -7.59 -18.39
C LEU A 225 13.69 -7.96 -17.31
N PRO A 226 14.46 -7.02 -16.72
CA PRO A 226 15.42 -7.36 -15.66
C PRO A 226 14.74 -8.04 -14.47
N MET A 227 13.66 -7.46 -13.93
CA MET A 227 12.91 -8.04 -12.82
C MET A 227 12.34 -9.42 -13.16
N TRP A 228 11.89 -9.62 -14.39
CA TRP A 228 11.38 -10.93 -14.84
C TRP A 228 12.51 -11.97 -14.93
N LEU A 229 13.67 -11.61 -15.47
CA LEU A 229 14.85 -12.50 -15.54
C LEU A 229 15.36 -12.84 -14.14
N ASP A 230 15.50 -11.85 -13.27
CA ASP A 230 15.98 -12.03 -11.89
C ASP A 230 15.01 -12.85 -11.04
N SER A 231 13.74 -12.94 -11.44
CA SER A 231 12.72 -13.74 -10.73
C SER A 231 12.77 -15.24 -11.09
N GLN A 232 13.41 -15.65 -12.20
CA GLN A 232 13.39 -17.03 -12.70
C GLN A 232 13.90 -18.08 -11.68
N PRO A 233 14.94 -17.82 -10.88
CA PRO A 233 15.42 -18.78 -9.86
C PRO A 233 14.37 -19.16 -8.82
N TYR A 234 13.36 -18.32 -8.61
CA TYR A 234 12.29 -18.55 -7.63
C TYR A 234 11.12 -19.37 -8.20
N GLY A 235 11.23 -19.81 -9.44
CA GLY A 235 10.26 -20.65 -10.12
C GLY A 235 9.11 -19.90 -10.77
N ARG A 236 8.23 -20.67 -11.44
CA ARG A 236 7.04 -20.10 -12.09
C ARG A 236 6.07 -19.48 -11.06
N ARG A 237 5.22 -18.60 -11.54
CA ARG A 237 4.13 -18.07 -10.71
C ARG A 237 3.14 -19.17 -10.34
N VAL A 238 2.64 -19.07 -9.12
CA VAL A 238 1.56 -19.92 -8.58
C VAL A 238 0.30 -19.69 -9.41
N ASN A 239 -0.42 -20.76 -9.71
CA ASN A 239 -1.66 -20.75 -10.49
C ASN A 239 -2.82 -21.44 -9.75
N ALA A 240 -4.00 -21.48 -10.34
CA ALA A 240 -5.19 -22.03 -9.70
C ALA A 240 -5.06 -23.52 -9.32
N THR A 241 -4.28 -24.31 -10.05
CA THR A 241 -4.06 -25.73 -9.73
C THR A 241 -3.16 -25.94 -8.51
N ASP A 242 -2.29 -24.98 -8.22
CA ASP A 242 -1.40 -25.05 -7.07
C ASP A 242 -2.15 -24.85 -5.73
N ILE A 243 -3.28 -24.16 -5.74
CA ILE A 243 -4.03 -23.84 -4.51
C ILE A 243 -4.51 -25.11 -3.79
N ALA A 244 -4.94 -26.13 -4.54
CA ALA A 244 -5.36 -27.40 -3.97
C ALA A 244 -4.22 -28.12 -3.23
N LEU A 245 -2.96 -27.89 -3.68
CA LEU A 245 -1.76 -28.50 -3.11
C LEU A 245 -1.13 -27.62 -2.02
N TYR A 246 -1.34 -26.31 -2.08
CA TYR A 246 -0.68 -25.31 -1.23
C TYR A 246 -1.72 -24.35 -0.61
N PRO A 247 -2.34 -24.76 0.54
CA PRO A 247 -3.36 -23.95 1.22
C PRO A 247 -2.92 -22.54 1.58
N GLU A 248 -1.62 -22.28 1.77
CA GLU A 248 -1.07 -20.94 2.00
C GLU A 248 -1.31 -19.98 0.82
N ALA A 249 -1.57 -20.51 -0.37
CA ALA A 249 -1.97 -19.72 -1.53
C ALA A 249 -3.49 -19.58 -1.67
N GLY A 250 -4.26 -20.28 -0.83
CA GLY A 250 -5.72 -20.33 -0.87
C GLY A 250 -6.41 -19.19 -0.09
N PRO A 251 -7.75 -19.29 0.06
CA PRO A 251 -8.58 -18.28 0.73
C PRO A 251 -8.18 -18.00 2.17
N ASP A 252 -7.76 -19.02 2.92
CA ASP A 252 -7.29 -18.92 4.30
C ASP A 252 -5.76 -18.76 4.40
N GLY A 253 -5.12 -18.60 3.24
CA GLY A 253 -3.68 -18.40 3.12
C GLY A 253 -3.23 -16.98 3.41
N ASN A 254 -1.94 -16.71 3.15
CA ASN A 254 -1.33 -15.41 3.43
C ASN A 254 -1.96 -14.26 2.63
N TYR A 255 -2.24 -14.53 1.37
CA TYR A 255 -2.81 -13.52 0.49
C TYR A 255 -4.24 -13.89 0.13
N ARG A 256 -5.21 -13.69 0.90
CA ARG A 256 -6.65 -13.88 0.64
C ARG A 256 -7.11 -13.55 -0.82
N ALA A 257 -6.18 -13.73 -1.78
CA ALA A 257 -6.33 -13.44 -3.20
C ALA A 257 -7.46 -14.26 -3.86
N TYR A 258 -7.93 -15.26 -3.16
CA TYR A 258 -8.83 -16.30 -3.63
C TYR A 258 -10.17 -16.35 -2.95
N ASP A 259 -10.57 -15.32 -2.37
CA ASP A 259 -11.98 -15.21 -2.09
C ASP A 259 -12.78 -15.20 -3.42
N GLN A 260 -12.84 -16.36 -4.02
CA GLN A 260 -13.29 -16.58 -5.42
C GLN A 260 -14.80 -16.58 -5.60
N LEU A 261 -15.57 -16.24 -4.58
CA LEU A 261 -17.02 -16.24 -4.76
C LEU A 261 -17.47 -15.00 -5.53
N PRO A 262 -18.40 -15.11 -6.51
CA PRO A 262 -18.87 -13.99 -7.32
C PRO A 262 -19.32 -12.76 -6.53
N TYR A 263 -19.86 -12.96 -5.30
CA TYR A 263 -20.25 -11.87 -4.43
C TYR A 263 -19.06 -11.02 -3.92
N LYS A 264 -17.84 -11.56 -3.95
CA LYS A 264 -16.63 -10.80 -3.57
C LYS A 264 -16.08 -9.94 -4.70
N LEU A 265 -16.53 -10.14 -5.92
CA LEU A 265 -16.35 -9.14 -6.99
C LEU A 265 -16.93 -7.78 -6.56
N PHE A 266 -17.98 -7.80 -5.73
CA PHE A 266 -18.68 -6.66 -5.17
C PHE A 266 -18.54 -6.55 -3.64
N SER A 267 -17.45 -7.07 -3.08
CA SER A 267 -17.25 -7.15 -1.63
C SER A 267 -17.04 -5.79 -0.97
N ASN A 268 -17.02 -5.79 0.37
CA ASN A 268 -16.77 -4.62 1.22
C ASN A 268 -15.51 -3.82 0.82
N GLU A 269 -14.54 -4.43 0.15
CA GLU A 269 -13.35 -3.74 -0.36
C GLU A 269 -13.69 -2.66 -1.39
N TRP A 270 -14.71 -2.89 -2.24
CA TRP A 270 -15.22 -1.84 -3.12
C TRP A 270 -15.76 -0.64 -2.34
N ALA A 271 -16.56 -0.93 -1.32
CA ALA A 271 -17.08 0.11 -0.45
C ALA A 271 -15.93 0.86 0.23
N ILE A 272 -14.91 0.16 0.70
CA ILE A 272 -13.72 0.78 1.32
C ILE A 272 -12.98 1.68 0.33
N TYR A 273 -12.76 1.28 -0.91
CA TYR A 273 -12.06 2.12 -1.90
C TYR A 273 -12.91 3.26 -2.44
N PHE A 274 -14.23 3.10 -2.49
CA PHE A 274 -15.15 4.14 -2.94
C PHE A 274 -15.52 5.10 -1.80
N VAL A 275 -15.86 4.57 -0.64
CA VAL A 275 -16.33 5.33 0.52
C VAL A 275 -15.21 5.64 1.50
N GLY A 276 -14.15 4.85 1.52
CA GLY A 276 -12.98 5.04 2.39
C GLY A 276 -12.36 6.44 2.32
N PRO A 277 -12.29 7.11 1.14
CA PRO A 277 -11.89 8.51 1.09
C PRO A 277 -12.86 9.48 1.81
N MET A 278 -14.09 9.04 2.06
CA MET A 278 -15.08 9.82 2.81
C MET A 278 -15.02 9.53 4.31
N TYR A 279 -14.36 8.44 4.70
CA TYR A 279 -14.27 7.99 6.08
C TYR A 279 -12.81 8.09 6.53
N SER A 280 -12.53 9.01 7.43
CA SER A 280 -11.20 9.08 8.03
C SER A 280 -11.14 8.16 9.25
N HIS A 281 -10.08 7.34 9.34
CA HIS A 281 -9.71 6.68 10.60
C HIS A 281 -9.07 7.76 11.49
N GLY A 282 -9.73 8.13 12.56
CA GLY A 282 -9.23 9.13 13.49
C GLY A 282 -10.32 10.07 13.98
N ASP A 283 -9.99 10.91 14.94
CA ASP A 283 -10.94 11.90 15.46
C ASP A 283 -11.23 12.95 14.40
N PRO A 284 -12.52 13.18 14.06
CA PRO A 284 -12.90 14.23 13.12
C PRO A 284 -12.40 15.59 13.61
N ILE A 285 -12.15 16.51 12.66
CA ILE A 285 -11.72 17.88 12.96
C ILE A 285 -12.72 18.56 13.92
N ALA A 286 -13.99 18.19 13.81
CA ALA A 286 -15.04 18.61 14.75
C ALA A 286 -15.43 17.45 15.69
N PRO A 287 -15.02 17.50 16.96
CA PRO A 287 -15.29 16.40 17.91
C PRO A 287 -16.76 16.14 18.21
N TRP A 288 -17.66 17.10 17.91
CA TRP A 288 -19.12 16.94 18.09
C TRP A 288 -19.79 16.07 17.02
N VAL A 289 -19.10 15.73 15.92
CA VAL A 289 -19.64 14.94 14.81
C VAL A 289 -19.17 13.49 14.84
N ASN A 290 -18.86 12.94 16.00
CA ASN A 290 -18.54 11.51 16.17
C ASN A 290 -19.79 10.60 16.01
N VAL A 291 -20.59 10.84 14.96
CA VAL A 291 -21.82 10.09 14.71
C VAL A 291 -21.52 8.61 14.46
N HIS A 292 -20.44 8.33 13.75
CA HIS A 292 -20.03 6.96 13.39
C HIS A 292 -19.62 6.09 14.60
N LYS A 293 -19.06 6.68 15.67
CA LYS A 293 -18.73 5.93 16.90
C LYS A 293 -19.98 5.54 17.72
N LYS A 294 -21.15 6.16 17.41
CA LYS A 294 -22.40 5.92 18.11
C LYS A 294 -23.41 5.08 17.30
N LEU A 295 -23.15 4.89 16.02
CA LEU A 295 -24.03 4.09 15.15
C LEU A 295 -23.67 2.61 15.25
N ASP A 296 -24.71 1.76 15.31
CA ASP A 296 -24.50 0.33 15.10
C ASP A 296 -24.02 0.05 13.66
N SER A 297 -23.45 -1.14 13.45
CA SER A 297 -22.80 -1.52 12.18
C SER A 297 -23.75 -1.44 10.98
N MET A 298 -25.04 -1.75 11.16
CA MET A 298 -26.02 -1.74 10.08
C MET A 298 -26.44 -0.32 9.72
N THR A 299 -26.67 0.53 10.71
CA THR A 299 -27.00 1.94 10.50
C THR A 299 -25.85 2.69 9.84
N LEU A 300 -24.59 2.40 10.25
CA LEU A 300 -23.40 2.94 9.61
C LEU A 300 -23.31 2.49 8.15
N LEU A 301 -23.50 1.20 7.86
CA LEU A 301 -23.47 0.67 6.50
C LEU A 301 -24.53 1.31 5.61
N PHE A 302 -25.76 1.47 6.13
CA PHE A 302 -26.86 2.15 5.42
C PHE A 302 -26.53 3.63 5.13
N ALA A 303 -26.00 4.36 6.12
CA ALA A 303 -25.57 5.74 5.95
C ALA A 303 -24.47 5.89 4.89
N LEU A 304 -23.48 5.00 4.90
CA LEU A 304 -22.42 4.96 3.92
C LEU A 304 -22.93 4.62 2.51
N ALA A 305 -23.87 3.68 2.40
CA ALA A 305 -24.50 3.32 1.13
C ALA A 305 -25.32 4.49 0.54
N LEU A 306 -26.10 5.16 1.38
CA LEU A 306 -26.87 6.35 0.98
C LEU A 306 -25.94 7.49 0.54
N MET A 307 -24.88 7.75 1.30
CA MET A 307 -23.88 8.75 0.93
C MET A 307 -23.18 8.40 -0.39
N GLY A 308 -22.82 7.14 -0.59
CA GLY A 308 -22.26 6.65 -1.85
C GLY A 308 -23.20 6.86 -3.03
N LEU A 309 -24.50 6.60 -2.83
CA LEU A 309 -25.54 6.84 -3.85
C LEU A 309 -25.66 8.34 -4.19
N ILE A 310 -25.69 9.21 -3.19
CA ILE A 310 -25.74 10.67 -3.40
C ILE A 310 -24.53 11.13 -4.21
N VAL A 311 -23.35 10.69 -3.83
CA VAL A 311 -22.11 11.01 -4.56
C VAL A 311 -22.18 10.53 -6.01
N LEU A 312 -22.63 9.31 -6.24
CA LEU A 312 -22.78 8.74 -7.58
C LEU A 312 -23.76 9.56 -8.43
N VAL A 313 -24.89 9.94 -7.88
CA VAL A 313 -25.89 10.80 -8.55
C VAL A 313 -25.28 12.15 -8.92
N VAL A 314 -24.54 12.78 -8.00
CA VAL A 314 -23.86 14.06 -8.26
C VAL A 314 -22.81 13.92 -9.35
N ILE A 315 -22.00 12.85 -9.32
CA ILE A 315 -21.02 12.54 -10.37
C ILE A 315 -21.71 12.37 -11.71
N CYS A 316 -22.72 11.53 -11.82
CA CYS A 316 -23.44 11.28 -13.06
C CYS A 316 -24.09 12.56 -13.62
N ALA A 317 -24.74 13.36 -12.76
CA ALA A 317 -25.34 14.62 -13.17
C ALA A 317 -24.28 15.65 -13.64
N GLY A 318 -23.14 15.74 -12.95
CA GLY A 318 -22.02 16.60 -13.32
C GLY A 318 -21.40 16.19 -14.67
N ILE A 319 -21.11 14.91 -14.85
CA ILE A 319 -20.59 14.36 -16.12
C ILE A 319 -21.56 14.65 -17.26
N ARG A 320 -22.85 14.34 -17.09
CA ARG A 320 -23.90 14.65 -18.08
C ARG A 320 -23.96 16.14 -18.42
N ALA A 321 -23.72 16.99 -17.42
CA ALA A 321 -23.72 18.43 -17.59
C ALA A 321 -22.62 18.95 -18.50
N VAL A 322 -21.44 18.31 -18.48
CA VAL A 322 -20.26 18.70 -19.24
C VAL A 322 -20.18 17.96 -20.58
N PHE A 323 -20.71 16.75 -20.64
CA PHE A 323 -20.55 15.84 -21.80
C PHE A 323 -20.91 16.49 -23.14
N LYS A 324 -21.99 17.26 -23.18
CA LYS A 324 -22.43 17.95 -24.41
C LYS A 324 -21.50 19.10 -24.85
N LYS A 325 -20.73 19.67 -23.91
CA LYS A 325 -19.80 20.80 -24.12
C LYS A 325 -18.33 20.35 -24.25
N ASP A 326 -18.08 19.04 -24.14
CA ASP A 326 -16.73 18.48 -24.16
C ASP A 326 -16.17 18.42 -25.59
N SER A 327 -15.67 19.55 -26.06
CA SER A 327 -15.02 19.64 -27.39
C SER A 327 -13.72 18.85 -27.49
N ASN A 328 -13.00 18.70 -26.37
CA ASN A 328 -11.70 18.04 -26.32
C ASN A 328 -11.75 16.54 -26.05
N GLY A 329 -12.93 15.99 -25.74
CA GLY A 329 -13.09 14.58 -25.38
C GLY A 329 -12.52 14.19 -24.03
N ALA A 330 -12.25 15.13 -23.13
CA ALA A 330 -11.69 14.88 -21.80
C ALA A 330 -12.60 13.99 -20.94
N VAL A 331 -13.90 14.25 -20.97
CA VAL A 331 -14.90 13.48 -20.21
C VAL A 331 -14.98 12.04 -20.72
N VAL A 332 -14.95 11.85 -22.05
CA VAL A 332 -14.97 10.51 -22.66
C VAL A 332 -13.72 9.73 -22.26
N ARG A 333 -12.54 10.38 -22.23
CA ARG A 333 -11.29 9.74 -21.80
C ARG A 333 -11.29 9.40 -20.31
N LEU A 334 -11.89 10.24 -19.47
CA LEU A 334 -12.07 9.92 -18.04
C LEU A 334 -12.98 8.72 -17.82
N ILE A 335 -14.12 8.66 -18.53
CA ILE A 335 -14.99 7.48 -18.51
C ILE A 335 -14.20 6.25 -18.98
N GLY A 336 -13.43 6.38 -20.05
CA GLY A 336 -12.54 5.33 -20.55
C GLY A 336 -11.52 4.87 -19.52
N PHE A 337 -10.94 5.77 -18.74
CA PHE A 337 -10.02 5.43 -17.66
C PHE A 337 -10.68 4.53 -16.60
N PHE A 338 -11.85 4.91 -16.10
CA PHE A 338 -12.56 4.09 -15.10
C PHE A 338 -13.04 2.78 -15.70
N ALA A 339 -13.50 2.76 -16.96
CA ALA A 339 -13.86 1.53 -17.65
C ALA A 339 -12.67 0.57 -17.79
N VAL A 340 -11.48 1.09 -18.11
CA VAL A 340 -10.23 0.33 -18.14
C VAL A 340 -9.93 -0.29 -16.79
N CYS A 341 -10.08 0.46 -15.69
CA CYS A 341 -9.83 -0.07 -14.33
C CYS A 341 -10.81 -1.18 -13.98
N VAL A 342 -12.10 -1.05 -14.35
CA VAL A 342 -13.12 -2.11 -14.16
C VAL A 342 -12.75 -3.36 -14.98
N VAL A 343 -12.42 -3.20 -16.26
CA VAL A 343 -12.03 -4.32 -17.13
C VAL A 343 -10.80 -5.03 -16.58
N LEU A 344 -9.77 -4.28 -16.17
CA LEU A 344 -8.56 -4.85 -15.58
C LEU A 344 -8.84 -5.58 -14.26
N HIS A 345 -9.73 -5.05 -13.43
CA HIS A 345 -10.16 -5.72 -12.21
C HIS A 345 -10.82 -7.07 -12.53
N VAL A 346 -11.76 -7.09 -13.48
CA VAL A 346 -12.44 -8.33 -13.90
C VAL A 346 -11.45 -9.33 -14.49
N ILE A 347 -10.55 -8.89 -15.38
CA ILE A 347 -9.51 -9.76 -15.97
C ILE A 347 -8.60 -10.32 -14.87
N ALA A 348 -8.16 -9.48 -13.94
CA ALA A 348 -7.30 -9.91 -12.85
C ALA A 348 -8.02 -10.87 -11.90
N TRP A 349 -9.32 -10.66 -11.66
CA TRP A 349 -10.14 -11.55 -10.85
C TRP A 349 -10.33 -12.91 -11.53
N LEU A 350 -10.60 -12.95 -12.84
CA LEU A 350 -10.69 -14.18 -13.63
C LEU A 350 -9.35 -14.90 -13.73
N GLY A 351 -8.25 -14.15 -13.82
CA GLY A 351 -6.90 -14.67 -13.91
C GLY A 351 -6.20 -14.87 -12.57
N ALA A 352 -6.91 -14.69 -11.45
CA ALA A 352 -6.34 -14.97 -10.14
C ALA A 352 -6.02 -16.47 -10.01
N PRO A 353 -4.92 -16.78 -9.38
CA PRO A 353 -3.85 -16.09 -8.66
C PRO A 353 -2.75 -15.50 -9.54
N TYR A 354 -2.68 -15.94 -10.74
CA TYR A 354 -1.59 -15.57 -11.64
C TYR A 354 -1.40 -14.05 -11.76
N LEU A 355 -2.52 -13.28 -11.79
CA LEU A 355 -2.51 -11.83 -11.92
C LEU A 355 -2.52 -11.06 -10.59
N TYR A 356 -2.44 -11.74 -9.47
CA TYR A 356 -2.18 -11.19 -8.13
C TYR A 356 -2.91 -9.90 -7.72
N ILE A 357 -3.73 -10.00 -6.68
CA ILE A 357 -4.51 -8.92 -6.03
C ILE A 357 -5.32 -8.06 -7.02
N PRO A 358 -6.46 -8.57 -7.52
CA PRO A 358 -7.37 -7.84 -8.43
C PRO A 358 -7.83 -6.48 -7.91
N THR A 359 -8.03 -6.36 -6.60
CA THR A 359 -8.52 -5.14 -5.93
C THR A 359 -7.61 -3.93 -6.12
N ARG A 360 -6.34 -4.11 -6.47
CA ARG A 360 -5.40 -3.00 -6.72
C ARG A 360 -5.83 -2.08 -7.85
N PHE A 361 -6.56 -2.57 -8.86
CA PHE A 361 -7.06 -1.72 -9.94
C PHE A 361 -8.13 -0.73 -9.43
N PHE A 362 -8.90 -1.10 -8.42
CA PHE A 362 -9.85 -0.20 -7.76
C PHE A 362 -9.20 0.65 -6.68
N MET A 363 -8.34 0.09 -5.87
CA MET A 363 -7.59 0.81 -4.85
C MET A 363 -6.89 2.06 -5.43
N TYR A 364 -6.35 1.95 -6.64
CA TYR A 364 -5.63 3.07 -7.27
C TYR A 364 -6.52 3.98 -8.12
N SER A 365 -7.76 3.64 -8.41
CA SER A 365 -8.62 4.44 -9.28
C SER A 365 -9.84 5.03 -8.59
N LEU A 366 -10.57 4.24 -7.80
CA LEU A 366 -11.83 4.68 -7.19
C LEU A 366 -11.70 5.88 -6.25
N PRO A 367 -10.62 6.05 -5.45
CA PRO A 367 -10.46 7.22 -4.61
C PRO A 367 -10.54 8.56 -5.37
N PHE A 368 -10.13 8.57 -6.65
CA PHE A 368 -10.20 9.78 -7.48
C PHE A 368 -11.65 10.18 -7.86
N LEU A 369 -12.60 9.23 -7.80
CA LEU A 369 -14.00 9.59 -7.97
C LEU A 369 -14.45 10.57 -6.87
N ILE A 370 -13.96 10.36 -5.65
CA ILE A 370 -14.34 11.16 -4.48
C ILE A 370 -13.49 12.43 -4.39
N THR A 371 -12.19 12.33 -4.60
CA THR A 371 -11.30 13.47 -4.33
C THR A 371 -11.16 14.43 -5.52
N LEU A 372 -11.46 13.98 -6.74
CA LEU A 372 -11.37 14.81 -7.94
C LEU A 372 -12.72 14.96 -8.67
N ILE A 373 -13.38 13.85 -9.01
CA ILE A 373 -14.55 13.90 -9.91
C ILE A 373 -15.79 14.41 -9.18
N PHE A 374 -16.03 13.99 -7.94
CA PHE A 374 -17.15 14.45 -7.14
C PHE A 374 -17.11 15.97 -6.88
N PRO A 375 -16.02 16.56 -6.35
CA PRO A 375 -15.96 18.01 -6.12
C PRO A 375 -16.05 18.80 -7.44
N TRP A 376 -15.47 18.28 -8.53
CA TRP A 376 -15.64 18.89 -9.86
C TRP A 376 -17.10 18.89 -10.31
N SER A 377 -17.80 17.76 -10.19
CA SER A 377 -19.22 17.62 -10.54
C SER A 377 -20.09 18.55 -9.70
N LEU A 378 -19.86 18.60 -8.39
CA LEU A 378 -20.57 19.51 -7.47
C LEU A 378 -20.34 20.98 -7.87
N TYR A 379 -19.09 21.35 -8.16
CA TYR A 379 -18.75 22.71 -8.59
C TYR A 379 -19.48 23.13 -9.87
N ILE A 380 -19.64 22.21 -10.83
CA ILE A 380 -20.39 22.43 -12.08
C ILE A 380 -21.88 22.60 -11.78
N LEU A 381 -22.47 21.73 -10.97
CA LEU A 381 -23.89 21.74 -10.66
C LEU A 381 -24.29 23.03 -9.90
N LEU A 382 -23.49 23.46 -8.94
CA LEU A 382 -23.68 24.75 -8.26
C LEU A 382 -23.67 25.94 -9.24
N GLY A 383 -22.85 25.87 -10.31
CA GLY A 383 -22.87 26.89 -11.36
C GLY A 383 -24.15 26.92 -12.21
N ARG A 384 -25.07 25.97 -12.06
CA ARG A 384 -26.40 25.96 -12.73
C ARG A 384 -27.50 26.54 -11.88
N VAL A 385 -27.27 26.76 -10.59
CA VAL A 385 -28.23 27.43 -9.71
C VAL A 385 -28.28 28.92 -10.08
N PRO A 386 -29.45 29.48 -10.47
CA PRO A 386 -29.53 30.82 -11.02
C PRO A 386 -28.87 31.90 -10.14
N ARG A 387 -29.10 31.87 -8.83
CA ARG A 387 -28.48 32.81 -7.87
C ARG A 387 -26.97 32.67 -7.75
N LEU A 388 -26.43 31.49 -7.95
CA LEU A 388 -24.98 31.21 -7.88
C LEU A 388 -24.30 31.41 -9.24
N HIS A 389 -25.07 31.32 -10.34
CA HIS A 389 -24.56 31.52 -11.69
C HIS A 389 -24.14 33.00 -11.91
N SER A 390 -24.88 33.95 -11.34
CA SER A 390 -24.62 35.39 -11.48
C SER A 390 -23.37 35.88 -10.74
N SER A 391 -22.84 35.10 -9.78
CA SER A 391 -21.67 35.50 -8.97
C SER A 391 -20.70 34.36 -8.78
N ALA A 392 -19.53 34.48 -9.44
CA ALA A 392 -18.44 33.54 -9.27
C ALA A 392 -17.92 33.45 -7.82
N LYS A 393 -17.98 34.57 -7.07
CA LYS A 393 -17.61 34.62 -5.66
C LYS A 393 -18.59 33.83 -4.79
N LEU A 394 -19.90 34.04 -5.00
CA LEU A 394 -20.92 33.34 -4.23
C LEU A 394 -20.88 31.84 -4.50
N LYS A 395 -20.73 31.44 -5.77
CA LYS A 395 -20.53 30.03 -6.15
C LYS A 395 -19.34 29.42 -5.43
N ALA A 396 -18.16 30.09 -5.44
CA ALA A 396 -16.98 29.61 -4.80
C ALA A 396 -17.14 29.48 -3.28
N LEU A 397 -17.76 30.47 -2.63
CA LEU A 397 -18.06 30.46 -1.18
C LEU A 397 -19.02 29.32 -0.81
N SER A 398 -20.12 29.16 -1.56
CA SER A 398 -21.08 28.07 -1.31
C SER A 398 -20.41 26.68 -1.49
N PHE A 399 -19.59 26.51 -2.53
CA PHE A 399 -18.85 25.30 -2.76
C PHE A 399 -17.85 24.99 -1.64
N LEU A 400 -17.05 25.99 -1.24
CA LEU A 400 -16.09 25.83 -0.15
C LEU A 400 -16.80 25.59 1.19
N GLY A 401 -17.97 26.25 1.42
CA GLY A 401 -18.80 25.98 2.60
C GLY A 401 -19.21 24.50 2.68
N ILE A 402 -19.73 23.94 1.60
CA ILE A 402 -20.11 22.51 1.55
C ILE A 402 -18.90 21.60 1.80
N VAL A 403 -17.77 21.90 1.16
CA VAL A 403 -16.53 21.13 1.34
C VAL A 403 -16.03 21.26 2.79
N SER A 404 -16.09 22.44 3.38
CA SER A 404 -15.69 22.66 4.78
C SER A 404 -16.60 21.89 5.76
N VAL A 405 -17.90 21.88 5.55
CA VAL A 405 -18.84 21.06 6.35
C VAL A 405 -18.48 19.57 6.21
N TYR A 406 -18.22 19.12 5.00
CA TYR A 406 -17.79 17.75 4.75
C TYR A 406 -16.47 17.42 5.49
N LEU A 407 -15.45 18.28 5.37
CA LEU A 407 -14.18 18.10 6.05
C LEU A 407 -14.30 18.14 7.57
N MET A 408 -15.15 19.01 8.11
CA MET A 408 -15.43 19.04 9.56
C MET A 408 -16.13 17.76 10.05
N ALA A 409 -17.04 17.23 9.23
CA ALA A 409 -17.81 16.04 9.59
C ALA A 409 -17.02 14.73 9.45
N PHE A 410 -16.23 14.61 8.40
CA PHE A 410 -15.60 13.36 7.96
C PHE A 410 -14.08 13.45 7.79
N GLY A 411 -13.51 14.66 7.71
CA GLY A 411 -12.06 14.87 7.60
C GLY A 411 -11.39 14.65 8.96
N GLY A 412 -10.59 13.60 9.10
CA GLY A 412 -9.88 13.31 10.34
C GLY A 412 -8.56 14.08 10.48
N ARG A 413 -8.21 14.40 11.71
CA ARG A 413 -6.86 14.84 12.07
C ARG A 413 -5.86 13.68 11.99
N GLY A 414 -6.35 12.46 12.10
CA GLY A 414 -5.62 11.25 12.41
C GLY A 414 -5.27 10.36 11.22
N ASN A 415 -5.21 10.89 9.99
CA ASN A 415 -4.68 10.08 8.89
C ASN A 415 -3.24 9.64 9.12
N VAL A 416 -2.60 10.22 10.11
CA VAL A 416 -1.24 9.92 10.55
C VAL A 416 -1.23 8.92 11.72
N GLU A 417 -2.25 8.90 12.58
CA GLU A 417 -2.34 7.91 13.68
C GLU A 417 -2.46 6.47 13.17
N PHE A 418 -3.03 6.28 11.99
CA PHE A 418 -3.08 4.95 11.37
C PHE A 418 -1.70 4.38 11.03
N ALA A 419 -0.70 5.26 10.89
CA ALA A 419 0.70 4.87 10.66
C ALA A 419 1.41 4.37 11.92
N ALA A 420 0.84 4.56 13.09
CA ALA A 420 1.50 4.36 14.37
C ALA A 420 0.72 3.42 15.29
N SER A 421 0.23 2.30 14.76
CA SER A 421 -0.26 1.26 15.66
C SER A 421 0.89 0.74 16.53
N PRO A 422 0.62 0.32 17.79
CA PRO A 422 1.63 -0.31 18.65
C PRO A 422 2.35 -1.49 17.96
N GLU A 423 1.68 -2.18 17.05
CA GLU A 423 2.24 -3.26 16.23
C GLU A 423 3.34 -2.82 15.24
N GLN A 424 3.49 -1.51 15.04
CA GLN A 424 4.51 -0.92 14.18
C GLN A 424 5.72 -0.40 14.96
N GLN A 425 5.85 -0.77 16.22
CA GLN A 425 7.00 -0.44 17.03
C GLN A 425 7.66 -1.72 17.56
N LEU A 426 8.98 -1.70 17.60
CA LEU A 426 9.74 -2.70 18.36
C LEU A 426 10.02 -2.11 19.74
N SER A 427 9.76 -2.86 20.80
CA SER A 427 10.01 -2.36 22.15
C SER A 427 11.49 -2.00 22.32
N GLN A 428 11.77 -0.81 22.84
CA GLN A 428 13.14 -0.30 22.96
C GLN A 428 14.08 -1.28 23.70
N PRO A 429 13.73 -1.84 24.87
CA PRO A 429 14.64 -2.74 25.57
C PRO A 429 14.99 -4.01 24.79
N LEU A 430 14.04 -4.52 23.99
CA LEU A 430 14.28 -5.67 23.11
C LEU A 430 15.15 -5.28 21.91
N ALA A 431 14.87 -4.14 21.30
CA ALA A 431 15.64 -3.60 20.19
C ALA A 431 17.11 -3.38 20.58
N ASP A 432 17.36 -2.76 21.73
CA ASP A 432 18.71 -2.50 22.25
C ASP A 432 19.45 -3.81 22.52
N ALA A 433 18.78 -4.79 23.13
CA ALA A 433 19.36 -6.11 23.39
C ALA A 433 19.74 -6.84 22.11
N ILE A 434 18.88 -6.82 21.08
CA ILE A 434 19.17 -7.44 19.78
C ILE A 434 20.28 -6.69 19.06
N THR A 435 20.28 -5.35 19.11
CA THR A 435 21.29 -4.52 18.43
C THR A 435 22.68 -4.74 19.02
N ALA A 436 22.80 -5.09 20.31
CA ALA A 436 24.07 -5.40 20.95
C ALA A 436 24.68 -6.74 20.48
N LEU A 437 23.91 -7.61 19.83
CA LEU A 437 24.39 -8.89 19.30
C LEU A 437 25.18 -8.72 17.97
N PRO A 438 26.01 -9.70 17.58
CA PRO A 438 26.69 -9.69 16.30
C PRO A 438 25.77 -9.46 15.10
N LYS A 439 26.30 -8.94 13.98
CA LYS A 439 25.50 -8.59 12.79
C LYS A 439 25.12 -9.78 11.92
N ASP A 440 25.87 -10.84 12.00
CA ASP A 440 25.72 -12.06 11.21
C ASP A 440 24.72 -13.06 11.81
N ILE A 441 24.06 -12.70 12.93
CA ILE A 441 23.05 -13.56 13.53
C ILE A 441 21.80 -13.67 12.64
N LEU A 442 21.14 -14.82 12.74
CA LEU A 442 19.84 -15.10 12.15
C LEU A 442 18.83 -15.39 13.26
N ILE A 443 17.85 -14.53 13.40
CA ILE A 443 16.84 -14.62 14.47
C ILE A 443 15.57 -15.26 13.90
N ALA A 444 15.11 -16.35 14.50
CA ALA A 444 13.78 -16.89 14.30
C ALA A 444 12.84 -16.44 15.43
N GLY A 445 11.56 -16.44 15.16
CA GLY A 445 10.50 -16.16 16.14
C GLY A 445 9.16 -16.41 15.50
N TRP A 446 8.08 -16.43 16.29
CA TRP A 446 6.76 -16.60 15.70
C TRP A 446 6.51 -15.50 14.65
N PRO A 447 6.07 -15.84 13.40
CA PRO A 447 6.18 -14.92 12.26
C PRO A 447 5.22 -13.73 12.27
N ALA A 448 4.38 -13.61 13.26
CA ALA A 448 3.52 -12.47 13.55
C ALA A 448 4.18 -11.51 14.56
N ALA A 449 3.56 -10.40 14.84
CA ALA A 449 3.95 -9.46 15.88
C ALA A 449 5.41 -8.92 15.81
N GLU A 450 6.13 -8.95 16.94
CA GLU A 450 7.41 -8.23 17.15
C GLU A 450 8.52 -8.62 16.17
N ILE A 451 8.61 -9.89 15.80
CA ILE A 451 9.67 -10.38 14.89
C ILE A 451 9.66 -9.67 13.54
N ARG A 452 8.49 -9.19 13.09
CA ARG A 452 8.33 -8.48 11.83
C ARG A 452 9.14 -7.19 11.78
N ASN A 453 9.31 -6.53 12.93
CA ASN A 453 9.95 -5.22 13.04
C ASN A 453 11.46 -5.32 13.33
N VAL A 454 11.95 -6.49 13.77
CA VAL A 454 13.33 -6.69 14.20
C VAL A 454 14.34 -6.30 13.13
N GLU A 455 14.18 -6.79 11.91
CA GLU A 455 15.17 -6.56 10.85
C GLU A 455 15.32 -5.09 10.46
N TYR A 456 14.20 -4.37 10.37
CA TYR A 456 14.19 -2.94 10.03
C TYR A 456 14.83 -2.08 11.12
N VAL A 457 14.53 -2.38 12.39
CA VAL A 457 14.99 -1.57 13.53
C VAL A 457 16.43 -1.91 13.90
N THR A 458 16.74 -3.20 14.04
CA THR A 458 18.01 -3.65 14.64
C THR A 458 19.09 -3.96 13.63
N ARG A 459 18.74 -4.02 12.34
CA ARG A 459 19.64 -4.48 11.28
C ARG A 459 20.21 -5.87 11.55
N ARG A 460 19.41 -6.76 12.12
CA ARG A 460 19.74 -8.19 12.30
C ARG A 460 18.82 -9.04 11.44
N ASN A 461 19.38 -10.06 10.80
CA ASN A 461 18.63 -10.93 9.89
C ASN A 461 17.52 -11.69 10.62
N VAL A 462 16.35 -11.76 9.99
CA VAL A 462 15.20 -12.54 10.46
C VAL A 462 14.98 -13.76 9.56
N PHE A 463 14.67 -14.89 10.14
CA PHE A 463 14.50 -16.17 9.45
C PHE A 463 13.30 -16.17 8.50
N LEU A 464 12.14 -15.76 8.99
CA LEU A 464 10.92 -15.49 8.22
C LEU A 464 9.92 -14.65 9.02
N THR A 465 9.04 -13.96 8.31
CA THR A 465 7.85 -13.29 8.87
C THR A 465 6.63 -13.63 8.04
N ALA A 466 5.42 -13.40 8.54
CA ALA A 466 4.21 -13.58 7.76
C ALA A 466 4.24 -12.73 6.47
N ALA A 467 4.79 -11.51 6.54
CA ALA A 467 4.91 -10.63 5.39
C ALA A 467 5.91 -11.13 4.33
N THR A 468 6.96 -11.83 4.75
CA THR A 468 7.97 -12.38 3.82
C THR A 468 7.58 -13.76 3.27
N HIS A 469 6.59 -14.45 3.85
CA HIS A 469 6.10 -15.73 3.35
C HIS A 469 5.20 -15.54 2.11
N HIS A 470 5.79 -15.02 1.03
CA HIS A 470 5.10 -14.78 -0.23
C HIS A 470 4.74 -16.05 -0.97
N VAL A 471 3.56 -16.03 -1.60
CA VAL A 471 3.00 -17.16 -2.38
C VAL A 471 2.99 -16.88 -3.89
N LEU A 472 3.84 -15.96 -4.37
CA LEU A 472 3.84 -15.55 -5.79
C LEU A 472 4.59 -16.51 -6.70
N HIS A 473 5.74 -17.03 -6.25
CA HIS A 473 6.62 -17.91 -7.00
C HIS A 473 6.70 -19.27 -6.31
N LEU A 474 6.48 -20.33 -7.09
CA LEU A 474 6.28 -21.68 -6.55
C LEU A 474 7.48 -22.24 -5.79
N THR A 475 8.70 -22.06 -6.32
CA THR A 475 9.91 -22.55 -5.66
C THR A 475 10.18 -21.79 -4.36
N TYR A 476 10.00 -20.47 -4.38
CA TYR A 476 10.10 -19.64 -3.17
C TYR A 476 9.09 -20.05 -2.11
N MET A 477 7.81 -20.19 -2.50
CA MET A 477 6.74 -20.60 -1.60
C MET A 477 7.03 -21.96 -0.94
N LYS A 478 7.51 -22.95 -1.72
CA LYS A 478 7.90 -24.26 -1.18
C LYS A 478 9.03 -24.14 -0.16
N ALA A 479 10.05 -23.32 -0.44
CA ALA A 479 11.15 -23.09 0.49
C ALA A 479 10.67 -22.41 1.78
N MET A 480 9.73 -21.47 1.69
CA MET A 480 9.13 -20.82 2.85
C MET A 480 8.25 -21.76 3.66
N ARG A 481 7.54 -22.70 3.02
CA ARG A 481 6.80 -23.76 3.71
C ARG A 481 7.73 -24.63 4.57
N VAL A 482 8.83 -25.10 4.00
CA VAL A 482 9.81 -25.91 4.74
C VAL A 482 10.36 -25.14 5.95
N ARG A 483 10.68 -23.86 5.77
CA ARG A 483 11.13 -22.98 6.86
C ARG A 483 10.07 -22.81 7.94
N MET A 484 8.82 -22.60 7.54
CA MET A 484 7.73 -22.43 8.50
C MET A 484 7.41 -23.73 9.25
N ASP A 485 7.46 -24.89 8.59
CA ASP A 485 7.28 -26.18 9.25
C ASP A 485 8.39 -26.42 10.30
N ALA A 486 9.65 -26.13 9.95
CA ALA A 486 10.76 -26.25 10.90
C ALA A 486 10.61 -25.30 12.09
N LEU A 487 10.19 -24.05 11.84
CA LEU A 487 9.94 -23.09 12.92
C LEU A 487 8.74 -23.50 13.79
N PHE A 488 7.66 -23.99 13.19
CA PHE A 488 6.47 -24.48 13.90
C PHE A 488 6.83 -25.59 14.89
N GLU A 489 7.58 -26.59 14.43
CA GLU A 489 8.02 -27.71 15.30
C GLU A 489 8.99 -27.22 16.40
N ALA A 490 9.87 -26.26 16.10
CA ALA A 490 10.82 -25.73 17.07
C ALA A 490 10.15 -24.82 18.11
N TYR A 491 9.24 -23.95 17.68
CA TYR A 491 8.56 -23.01 18.58
C TYR A 491 7.59 -23.70 19.52
N LEU A 492 6.87 -24.72 19.03
CA LEU A 492 5.91 -25.52 19.81
C LEU A 492 6.50 -26.89 20.20
N SER A 493 7.77 -26.91 20.60
CA SER A 493 8.48 -28.14 20.94
C SER A 493 8.29 -28.56 22.41
N THR A 494 8.47 -29.85 22.67
CA THR A 494 8.55 -30.45 24.01
C THR A 494 10.00 -30.81 24.42
N ASP A 495 10.95 -30.67 23.50
CA ASP A 495 12.37 -30.99 23.72
C ASP A 495 13.30 -30.14 22.83
N ALA A 496 14.61 -30.34 22.94
CA ALA A 496 15.61 -29.54 22.23
C ALA A 496 15.83 -29.94 20.76
N ALA A 497 15.41 -31.12 20.33
CA ALA A 497 15.78 -31.65 19.00
C ALA A 497 15.31 -30.77 17.84
N PRO A 498 14.06 -30.22 17.81
CA PRO A 498 13.65 -29.31 16.75
C PRO A 498 14.44 -27.99 16.72
N LEU A 499 14.93 -27.52 17.87
CA LEU A 499 15.79 -26.32 17.95
C LEU A 499 17.18 -26.58 17.37
N TYR A 500 17.75 -27.74 17.63
CA TYR A 500 19.02 -28.16 17.02
C TYR A 500 18.88 -28.29 15.51
N ARG A 501 17.78 -28.86 15.04
CA ARG A 501 17.46 -28.92 13.61
C ARG A 501 17.38 -27.54 12.98
N LEU A 502 16.68 -26.60 13.60
CA LEU A 502 16.55 -25.22 13.14
C LEU A 502 17.92 -24.53 13.02
N LYS A 503 18.81 -24.76 14.00
CA LYS A 503 20.19 -24.27 13.99
C LYS A 503 21.02 -24.90 12.87
N GLN A 504 21.03 -26.24 12.77
CA GLN A 504 21.90 -26.98 11.88
C GLN A 504 21.51 -26.88 10.40
N GLU A 505 20.19 -26.99 10.09
CA GLU A 505 19.71 -27.01 8.72
C GLU A 505 19.56 -25.60 8.14
N PHE A 506 19.24 -24.59 8.98
CA PHE A 506 18.90 -23.25 8.51
C PHE A 506 19.85 -22.15 9.02
N GLY A 507 20.79 -22.48 9.88
CA GLY A 507 21.75 -21.51 10.42
C GLY A 507 21.12 -20.52 11.41
N VAL A 508 19.94 -20.80 11.97
CA VAL A 508 19.32 -19.94 12.98
C VAL A 508 20.20 -19.94 14.23
N THR A 509 20.57 -18.75 14.69
CA THR A 509 21.44 -18.56 15.84
C THR A 509 20.67 -18.22 17.09
N HIS A 510 19.54 -17.52 16.95
CA HIS A 510 18.72 -17.07 18.08
C HIS A 510 17.23 -17.34 17.84
N LEU A 511 16.50 -17.59 18.92
CA LEU A 511 15.05 -17.74 18.88
C LEU A 511 14.39 -16.71 19.80
N LEU A 512 13.54 -15.85 19.21
CA LEU A 512 12.69 -14.91 19.95
C LEU A 512 11.36 -15.59 20.29
N VAL A 513 11.05 -15.65 21.58
CA VAL A 513 9.84 -16.27 22.12
C VAL A 513 8.98 -15.19 22.78
N GLU A 514 7.71 -15.17 22.46
CA GLU A 514 6.71 -14.37 23.18
C GLU A 514 6.05 -15.25 24.24
N THR A 515 6.22 -14.89 25.51
CA THR A 515 5.69 -15.72 26.62
C THR A 515 4.16 -15.81 26.62
N ARG A 516 3.47 -14.77 26.12
CA ARG A 516 2.01 -14.75 26.00
C ARG A 516 1.47 -15.89 25.12
N ASP A 517 2.22 -16.32 24.12
CA ASP A 517 1.82 -17.41 23.21
C ASP A 517 1.58 -18.73 23.94
N PHE A 518 2.17 -18.90 25.13
CA PHE A 518 2.06 -20.08 25.98
C PHE A 518 1.23 -19.84 27.24
N THR A 519 1.13 -18.58 27.69
CA THR A 519 0.51 -18.24 28.98
C THR A 519 -0.88 -17.63 28.85
N ASP A 520 -1.25 -17.10 27.68
CA ASP A 520 -2.56 -16.47 27.43
C ASP A 520 -3.40 -17.29 26.44
N PRO A 521 -4.29 -18.16 26.89
CA PRO A 521 -5.12 -18.98 26.01
C PRO A 521 -6.15 -18.17 25.22
N LYS A 522 -6.36 -16.88 25.53
CA LYS A 522 -7.27 -16.00 24.78
C LYS A 522 -6.60 -15.41 23.53
N HIS A 523 -5.29 -15.36 23.52
CA HIS A 523 -4.51 -14.80 22.43
C HIS A 523 -3.44 -15.80 21.98
N PRO A 524 -3.83 -16.96 21.43
CA PRO A 524 -2.86 -17.93 20.93
C PRO A 524 -2.10 -17.33 19.74
N PRO A 525 -0.90 -17.83 19.44
CA PRO A 525 -0.16 -17.43 18.27
C PRO A 525 -1.02 -17.61 17.00
N GLU A 526 -1.03 -16.62 16.14
CA GLU A 526 -1.83 -16.63 14.91
C GLU A 526 -0.95 -16.83 13.68
N TYR A 527 -1.47 -17.55 12.71
CA TYR A 527 -0.88 -17.65 11.37
C TYR A 527 -1.97 -18.00 10.34
N PHE A 528 -1.60 -18.13 9.07
CA PHE A 528 -2.51 -18.54 7.99
C PHE A 528 -2.47 -20.05 7.75
N ALA A 529 -3.36 -20.54 6.90
CA ALA A 529 -3.42 -21.97 6.51
C ALA A 529 -2.12 -22.43 5.81
N PRO A 530 -1.66 -23.67 6.02
CA PRO A 530 -2.32 -24.73 6.79
C PRO A 530 -2.02 -24.69 8.31
N TRP A 531 -1.11 -23.86 8.78
CA TRP A 531 -0.65 -23.86 10.17
C TRP A 531 -1.71 -23.40 11.16
N ARG A 532 -2.60 -22.48 10.77
CA ARG A 532 -3.71 -22.01 11.63
C ARG A 532 -4.47 -23.16 12.28
N ALA A 533 -4.83 -24.19 11.50
CA ALA A 533 -5.58 -25.35 11.99
C ALA A 533 -4.76 -26.25 12.93
N ARG A 534 -3.42 -26.19 12.85
CA ARG A 534 -2.50 -27.01 13.65
C ARG A 534 -2.12 -26.38 14.99
N ILE A 535 -2.21 -25.04 15.13
CA ILE A 535 -1.74 -24.30 16.31
C ILE A 535 -2.49 -24.75 17.58
N GLY A 536 -3.83 -24.67 17.58
CA GLY A 536 -4.64 -25.01 18.75
C GLY A 536 -4.45 -26.46 19.24
N PRO A 537 -4.57 -27.47 18.37
CA PRO A 537 -4.26 -28.86 18.71
C PRO A 537 -2.85 -29.03 19.27
N ARG A 538 -1.83 -28.40 18.67
CA ARG A 538 -0.44 -28.52 19.14
C ARG A 538 -0.22 -27.87 20.49
N LEU A 539 -0.78 -26.69 20.75
CA LEU A 539 -0.73 -26.05 22.07
C LEU A 539 -1.39 -26.92 23.16
N ALA A 540 -2.52 -27.56 22.83
CA ALA A 540 -3.19 -28.48 23.77
C ALA A 540 -2.34 -29.72 24.09
N GLU A 541 -1.64 -30.27 23.09
CA GLU A 541 -0.74 -31.42 23.21
C GLU A 541 0.46 -31.13 24.11
N ILE A 542 1.10 -29.95 23.93
CA ILE A 542 2.31 -29.56 24.66
C ILE A 542 2.03 -28.91 26.02
N LYS A 543 0.77 -28.68 26.38
CA LYS A 543 0.40 -27.96 27.58
C LYS A 543 1.07 -28.56 28.86
N GLY A 544 1.81 -27.71 29.56
CA GLY A 544 2.59 -28.10 30.75
C GLY A 544 3.92 -28.83 30.42
N LYS A 545 4.27 -28.95 29.16
CA LYS A 545 5.52 -29.55 28.65
C LYS A 545 6.27 -28.63 27.69
N GLU A 546 5.89 -27.36 27.65
CA GLU A 546 6.44 -26.36 26.72
C GLU A 546 7.94 -26.19 26.98
N TYR A 547 8.79 -26.71 26.07
CA TYR A 547 10.23 -26.71 26.26
C TYR A 547 10.81 -25.29 26.37
N LEU A 548 10.31 -24.35 25.57
CA LEU A 548 10.77 -22.95 25.60
C LEU A 548 10.43 -22.23 26.92
N MET A 549 9.46 -22.72 27.69
CA MET A 549 9.07 -22.18 28.98
C MET A 549 9.83 -22.81 30.13
N ASN A 550 10.72 -23.79 29.84
CA ASN A 550 11.55 -24.44 30.86
C ASN A 550 12.54 -23.45 31.46
N ARG A 551 12.48 -23.30 32.80
CA ARG A 551 13.31 -22.37 33.55
C ARG A 551 14.82 -22.65 33.41
N SER A 552 15.23 -23.91 33.44
CA SER A 552 16.64 -24.29 33.28
C SER A 552 17.17 -23.95 31.90
N LEU A 553 16.36 -24.09 30.87
CA LEU A 553 16.72 -23.65 29.51
C LEU A 553 16.92 -22.13 29.47
N GLN A 554 15.97 -21.39 30.03
CA GLN A 554 16.02 -19.92 30.02
C GLN A 554 17.22 -19.40 30.81
N GLU A 555 17.52 -19.96 31.98
CA GLU A 555 18.67 -19.59 32.80
C GLU A 555 20.01 -19.80 32.07
N LYS A 556 20.11 -20.83 31.21
CA LYS A 556 21.33 -21.15 30.46
C LYS A 556 21.45 -20.42 29.15
N ALA A 557 20.37 -20.35 28.39
CA ALA A 557 20.40 -19.94 26.99
C ALA A 557 19.81 -18.54 26.73
N ALA A 558 19.05 -17.95 27.65
CA ALA A 558 18.47 -16.63 27.42
C ALA A 558 19.54 -15.52 27.49
N VAL A 559 19.65 -14.75 26.43
CA VAL A 559 20.43 -13.50 26.37
C VAL A 559 19.58 -12.28 26.72
N TYR A 560 18.26 -12.42 26.64
CA TYR A 560 17.27 -11.44 27.08
C TYR A 560 16.02 -12.17 27.62
N ASN A 561 15.49 -11.74 28.75
CA ASN A 561 14.26 -12.29 29.34
C ASN A 561 13.54 -11.20 30.15
N LYS A 562 12.79 -10.33 29.47
CA LYS A 562 12.02 -9.22 30.08
C LYS A 562 10.81 -8.88 29.23
N ASN A 563 9.81 -8.23 29.85
CA ASN A 563 8.65 -7.64 29.17
C ASN A 563 7.86 -8.63 28.31
N GLY A 564 7.81 -9.91 28.71
CA GLY A 564 7.09 -10.91 27.95
C GLY A 564 7.85 -11.51 26.76
N PHE A 565 9.12 -11.15 26.58
CA PHE A 565 9.99 -11.68 25.51
C PHE A 565 11.20 -12.40 26.08
N ILE A 566 11.54 -13.53 25.45
CA ILE A 566 12.74 -14.30 25.74
C ILE A 566 13.52 -14.43 24.43
N LEU A 567 14.78 -14.01 24.42
CA LEU A 567 15.69 -14.24 23.29
C LEU A 567 16.70 -15.32 23.70
N LEU A 568 16.60 -16.49 23.09
CA LEU A 568 17.46 -17.64 23.36
C LEU A 568 18.62 -17.68 22.35
N ASP A 569 19.83 -17.86 22.85
CA ASP A 569 21.03 -18.19 22.06
C ASP A 569 21.07 -19.71 21.85
N LEU A 570 20.87 -20.16 20.62
CA LEU A 570 20.85 -21.59 20.29
C LEU A 570 22.24 -22.25 20.34
N ALA A 571 23.31 -21.47 20.53
CA ALA A 571 24.64 -22.04 20.80
C ALA A 571 24.76 -22.52 22.25
N LYS A 572 23.94 -22.01 23.16
CA LYS A 572 23.95 -22.33 24.61
C LYS A 572 22.87 -23.33 25.00
N LEU A 573 22.22 -23.98 24.05
CA LEU A 573 21.30 -25.07 24.36
C LEU A 573 22.03 -26.18 25.11
N PRO A 574 21.36 -26.76 26.16
CA PRO A 574 21.95 -27.81 26.96
C PRO A 574 22.14 -29.11 26.20
#